data_b7d9e65f06c50b45833dec7fe252dbeb
#
_entry.id   b7d9e65f06c50b45833dec7fe252dbeb
#
_cell.length_a   1.000
_cell.length_b   1.000
_cell.length_c   1.000
_cell.angle_alpha   90.00
_cell.angle_beta   90.00
_cell.angle_gamma   90.00
#
_symmetry.space_group_name_H-M   'P 1'
#
loop_
_entity.id
_entity.type
_entity.pdbx_description
1 polymer ?
#
loop_
_entity_poly.entity_id
_entity_poly.type
_entity_poly.pdbx_seq_one_letter_code
_entity_poly.pdbx_strand_id
1 'polypeptide(L)'
;MQFEAASLLAKKFAHKKYHKAKTLLNQADDYYRNNLDDNTVERIKADFLMASFAQGKKKYNEAIERLNHVVSVFDNNLSFDHSAELTAHSKLVNLYEKTGQSEQATKHCLAIAKMVPWKKTQEQTPIYRKNPEYPQNKARQMRDGIVVVEFDVDTAGFVKNPEVVSSQGGKEFERSALTALKKWRYAPKFEDGQPVVASTQVQLDFKIAR
;
A
#
# COMPACT_ATOMS: atom_id res chain seq x y z
N MET A 1 -1.34 -28.96 -3.13
CA MET A 1 -2.58 -29.20 -3.92
C MET A 1 -3.79 -28.40 -3.44
N GLN A 2 -4.28 -28.50 -2.19
CA GLN A 2 -5.47 -27.75 -1.74
C GLN A 2 -5.27 -26.21 -1.75
N PHE A 3 -4.09 -25.73 -1.37
CA PHE A 3 -3.76 -24.30 -1.37
C PHE A 3 -3.69 -23.71 -2.78
N GLU A 4 -3.07 -24.38 -3.73
CA GLU A 4 -3.00 -23.95 -5.13
C GLU A 4 -4.38 -23.93 -5.78
N ALA A 5 -5.20 -24.94 -5.51
CA ALA A 5 -6.58 -24.98 -5.97
C ALA A 5 -7.42 -23.84 -5.37
N ALA A 6 -7.26 -23.53 -4.07
CA ALA A 6 -7.93 -22.42 -3.41
C ALA A 6 -7.48 -21.06 -3.96
N SER A 7 -6.18 -20.88 -4.20
CA SER A 7 -5.60 -19.66 -4.79
C SER A 7 -6.10 -19.43 -6.21
N LEU A 8 -6.15 -20.48 -7.04
CA LEU A 8 -6.68 -20.42 -8.41
C LEU A 8 -8.19 -20.14 -8.43
N LEU A 9 -8.96 -20.74 -7.52
CA LEU A 9 -10.40 -20.49 -7.39
C LEU A 9 -10.67 -19.06 -6.92
N ALA A 10 -9.88 -18.52 -5.99
CA ALA A 10 -10.01 -17.15 -5.52
C ALA A 10 -9.72 -16.13 -6.63
N LYS A 11 -8.77 -16.41 -7.53
CA LYS A 11 -8.41 -15.52 -8.65
C LYS A 11 -9.41 -15.57 -9.81
N LYS A 12 -10.01 -16.73 -10.09
CA LYS A 12 -10.84 -16.94 -11.30
C LYS A 12 -12.34 -16.77 -11.09
N PHE A 13 -12.88 -16.84 -9.87
CA PHE A 13 -14.34 -16.97 -9.68
C PHE A 13 -14.86 -16.09 -8.54
N ALA A 14 -15.28 -14.87 -8.89
CA ALA A 14 -15.63 -13.82 -7.94
C ALA A 14 -16.86 -14.07 -7.05
N HIS A 15 -17.86 -14.89 -7.39
CA HIS A 15 -19.08 -14.96 -6.60
C HIS A 15 -19.56 -16.37 -6.16
N LYS A 16 -19.71 -17.34 -7.02
CA LYS A 16 -20.34 -18.64 -6.65
C LYS A 16 -19.38 -19.65 -6.01
N LYS A 17 -18.07 -19.56 -6.24
CA LYS A 17 -17.06 -20.49 -5.70
C LYS A 17 -16.24 -19.92 -4.52
N TYR A 18 -16.55 -18.71 -4.09
CA TYR A 18 -15.85 -18.01 -3.01
C TYR A 18 -15.91 -18.78 -1.67
N HIS A 19 -17.09 -19.31 -1.30
CA HIS A 19 -17.25 -20.10 -0.07
C HIS A 19 -16.37 -21.35 -0.08
N LYS A 20 -16.34 -22.10 -1.18
CA LYS A 20 -15.51 -23.29 -1.30
C LYS A 20 -14.02 -22.97 -1.26
N ALA A 21 -13.59 -21.92 -1.95
CA ALA A 21 -12.21 -21.44 -1.92
C ALA A 21 -11.80 -21.05 -0.49
N LYS A 22 -12.65 -20.31 0.23
CA LYS A 22 -12.42 -19.95 1.62
C LYS A 22 -12.31 -21.15 2.55
N THR A 23 -13.20 -22.14 2.42
CA THR A 23 -13.16 -23.34 3.25
C THR A 23 -11.86 -24.12 3.05
N LEU A 24 -11.47 -24.34 1.79
CA LEU A 24 -10.20 -25.01 1.45
C LEU A 24 -8.98 -24.22 1.95
N LEU A 25 -9.04 -22.90 1.87
CA LEU A 25 -7.96 -22.04 2.36
C LEU A 25 -7.82 -22.11 3.88
N ASN A 26 -8.93 -22.04 4.62
CA ASN A 26 -8.91 -22.18 6.07
C ASN A 26 -8.36 -23.56 6.48
N GLN A 27 -8.81 -24.64 5.82
CA GLN A 27 -8.30 -25.98 6.10
C GLN A 27 -6.79 -26.10 5.83
N ALA A 28 -6.30 -25.49 4.75
CA ALA A 28 -4.88 -25.48 4.44
C ALA A 28 -4.08 -24.63 5.45
N ASP A 29 -4.60 -23.45 5.84
CA ASP A 29 -3.98 -22.58 6.85
C ASP A 29 -3.89 -23.28 8.20
N ASP A 30 -4.99 -23.90 8.67
CA ASP A 30 -5.02 -24.66 9.91
C ASP A 30 -4.02 -25.83 9.88
N TYR A 31 -3.96 -26.56 8.78
CA TYR A 31 -2.99 -27.65 8.60
C TYR A 31 -1.54 -27.13 8.66
N TYR A 32 -1.23 -26.06 7.93
CA TYR A 32 0.12 -25.49 7.91
C TYR A 32 0.54 -24.95 9.27
N ARG A 33 -0.38 -24.29 9.99
CA ARG A 33 -0.10 -23.78 11.35
C ARG A 33 0.22 -24.90 12.35
N ASN A 34 -0.42 -26.02 12.21
CA ASN A 34 -0.27 -27.13 13.16
C ASN A 34 0.85 -28.12 12.82
N ASN A 35 1.35 -28.10 11.58
CA ASN A 35 2.26 -29.16 11.09
C ASN A 35 3.53 -28.64 10.41
N LEU A 36 3.65 -27.35 10.15
CA LEU A 36 4.82 -26.76 9.50
C LEU A 36 5.46 -25.67 10.36
N ASP A 37 6.77 -25.53 10.24
CA ASP A 37 7.51 -24.44 10.86
C ASP A 37 7.08 -23.08 10.29
N ASP A 38 7.16 -22.04 11.10
CA ASP A 38 6.69 -20.69 10.77
C ASP A 38 7.39 -20.08 9.55
N ASN A 39 8.63 -20.48 9.28
CA ASN A 39 9.45 -19.98 8.18
C ASN A 39 9.28 -20.76 6.86
N THR A 40 8.33 -21.68 6.76
CA THR A 40 8.09 -22.39 5.51
C THR A 40 7.41 -21.53 4.46
N VAL A 41 7.72 -21.78 3.19
CA VAL A 41 7.15 -21.04 2.05
C VAL A 41 5.62 -21.17 2.02
N GLU A 42 5.08 -22.32 2.39
CA GLU A 42 3.66 -22.58 2.49
C GLU A 42 2.97 -21.70 3.52
N ARG A 43 3.59 -21.52 4.70
CA ARG A 43 3.09 -20.64 5.76
C ARG A 43 3.08 -19.18 5.29
N ILE A 44 4.17 -18.70 4.73
CA ILE A 44 4.28 -17.33 4.21
C ILE A 44 3.23 -17.05 3.12
N LYS A 45 3.05 -17.99 2.17
CA LYS A 45 2.02 -17.88 1.13
C LYS A 45 0.60 -17.87 1.70
N ALA A 46 0.34 -18.72 2.72
CA ALA A 46 -0.95 -18.77 3.40
C ALA A 46 -1.24 -17.44 4.12
N ASP A 47 -0.26 -16.87 4.83
CA ASP A 47 -0.42 -15.59 5.52
C ASP A 47 -0.72 -14.42 4.56
N PHE A 48 -0.05 -14.34 3.43
CA PHE A 48 -0.38 -13.34 2.39
C PHE A 48 -1.81 -13.48 1.87
N LEU A 49 -2.25 -14.70 1.64
CA LEU A 49 -3.57 -14.95 1.10
C LEU A 49 -4.65 -14.71 2.16
N MET A 50 -4.44 -15.16 3.40
CA MET A 50 -5.35 -14.91 4.53
C MET A 50 -5.43 -13.42 4.85
N ALA A 51 -4.31 -12.69 4.85
CA ALA A 51 -4.30 -11.23 4.99
C ALA A 51 -5.14 -10.54 3.90
N SER A 52 -5.05 -11.00 2.65
CA SER A 52 -5.86 -10.46 1.55
C SER A 52 -7.36 -10.72 1.73
N PHE A 53 -7.75 -11.90 2.22
CA PHE A 53 -9.14 -12.22 2.56
C PHE A 53 -9.65 -11.40 3.74
N ALA A 54 -8.85 -11.25 4.79
CA ALA A 54 -9.18 -10.43 5.96
C ALA A 54 -9.36 -8.96 5.55
N GLN A 55 -8.46 -8.42 4.72
CA GLN A 55 -8.58 -7.07 4.17
C GLN A 55 -9.86 -6.87 3.35
N GLY A 56 -10.21 -7.83 2.48
CA GLY A 56 -11.45 -7.80 1.70
C GLY A 56 -12.71 -7.77 2.56
N LYS A 57 -12.64 -8.31 3.77
CA LYS A 57 -13.70 -8.28 4.80
C LYS A 57 -13.60 -7.12 5.78
N LYS A 58 -12.68 -6.18 5.56
CA LYS A 58 -12.37 -5.05 6.45
C LYS A 58 -11.90 -5.46 7.85
N LYS A 59 -11.43 -6.69 8.02
CA LYS A 59 -10.79 -7.20 9.23
C LYS A 59 -9.31 -6.83 9.23
N TYR A 60 -9.03 -5.53 9.35
CA TYR A 60 -7.69 -4.99 9.13
C TYR A 60 -6.68 -5.48 10.17
N ASN A 61 -7.08 -5.66 11.45
CA ASN A 61 -6.16 -6.16 12.48
C ASN A 61 -5.71 -7.60 12.21
N GLU A 62 -6.61 -8.47 11.75
CA GLU A 62 -6.28 -9.84 11.33
C GLU A 62 -5.29 -9.83 10.14
N ALA A 63 -5.49 -8.93 9.18
CA ALA A 63 -4.58 -8.77 8.05
C ALA A 63 -3.20 -8.25 8.47
N ILE A 64 -3.16 -7.30 9.41
CA ILE A 64 -1.93 -6.74 9.98
C ILE A 64 -1.12 -7.82 10.70
N GLU A 65 -1.77 -8.61 11.55
CA GLU A 65 -1.13 -9.70 12.28
C GLU A 65 -0.43 -10.69 11.34
N ARG A 66 -1.14 -11.12 10.30
CA ARG A 66 -0.59 -12.05 9.29
C ARG A 66 0.62 -11.48 8.56
N LEU A 67 0.56 -10.22 8.15
CA LEU A 67 1.65 -9.59 7.42
C LEU A 67 2.84 -9.25 8.33
N ASN A 68 2.61 -8.93 9.60
CA ASN A 68 3.69 -8.78 10.57
C ASN A 68 4.43 -10.12 10.79
N HIS A 69 3.72 -11.25 10.81
CA HIS A 69 4.36 -12.56 10.86
C HIS A 69 5.25 -12.77 9.63
N VAL A 70 4.78 -12.45 8.42
CA VAL A 70 5.61 -12.53 7.22
C VAL A 70 6.89 -11.70 7.37
N VAL A 71 6.78 -10.43 7.77
CA VAL A 71 7.95 -9.55 7.98
C VAL A 71 8.92 -10.17 8.99
N SER A 72 8.42 -10.64 10.15
CA SER A 72 9.29 -11.22 11.19
C SER A 72 10.04 -12.47 10.72
N VAL A 73 9.45 -13.25 9.81
CA VAL A 73 10.14 -14.41 9.22
C VAL A 73 11.31 -13.96 8.33
N PHE A 74 11.12 -12.92 7.52
CA PHE A 74 12.19 -12.39 6.67
C PHE A 74 13.30 -11.73 7.51
N ASP A 75 12.95 -10.86 8.46
CA ASP A 75 13.89 -10.20 9.36
C ASP A 75 14.80 -11.19 10.12
N ASN A 76 14.25 -12.34 10.52
CA ASN A 76 14.97 -13.33 11.32
C ASN A 76 15.78 -14.35 10.50
N ASN A 77 15.40 -14.59 9.24
CA ASN A 77 15.94 -15.73 8.47
C ASN A 77 16.74 -15.33 7.22
N LEU A 78 16.67 -14.07 6.78
CA LEU A 78 17.34 -13.62 5.56
C LEU A 78 18.26 -12.44 5.87
N SER A 79 19.44 -12.44 5.24
CA SER A 79 20.40 -11.35 5.30
C SER A 79 20.33 -10.39 4.11
N PHE A 80 19.31 -10.54 3.25
CA PHE A 80 19.11 -9.74 2.04
C PHE A 80 17.63 -9.44 1.83
N ASP A 81 17.36 -8.31 1.17
CA ASP A 81 16.02 -7.85 0.87
C ASP A 81 15.29 -8.79 -0.12
N HIS A 82 14.06 -9.12 0.18
CA HIS A 82 13.23 -10.00 -0.64
C HIS A 82 11.96 -9.28 -1.12
N SER A 83 11.56 -9.54 -2.37
CA SER A 83 10.36 -8.91 -2.98
C SER A 83 9.05 -9.19 -2.22
N ALA A 84 8.95 -10.34 -1.54
CA ALA A 84 7.80 -10.67 -0.70
C ALA A 84 7.77 -9.81 0.56
N GLU A 85 8.92 -9.59 1.19
CA GLU A 85 9.08 -8.70 2.35
C GLU A 85 8.70 -7.26 1.98
N LEU A 86 9.24 -6.72 0.89
CA LEU A 86 8.84 -5.42 0.35
C LEU A 86 7.31 -5.32 0.14
N THR A 87 6.71 -6.40 -0.38
CA THR A 87 5.25 -6.47 -0.57
C THR A 87 4.51 -6.45 0.77
N ALA A 88 5.00 -7.17 1.78
CA ALA A 88 4.41 -7.19 3.12
C ALA A 88 4.48 -5.80 3.77
N HIS A 89 5.64 -5.14 3.74
CA HIS A 89 5.79 -3.77 4.22
C HIS A 89 4.84 -2.80 3.51
N SER A 90 4.73 -2.84 2.19
CA SER A 90 3.83 -1.96 1.42
C SER A 90 2.36 -2.17 1.80
N LYS A 91 1.93 -3.42 2.00
CA LYS A 91 0.58 -3.74 2.48
C LYS A 91 0.34 -3.25 3.90
N LEU A 92 1.33 -3.38 4.80
CA LEU A 92 1.25 -2.91 6.19
C LEU A 92 1.11 -1.39 6.25
N VAL A 93 1.87 -0.62 5.47
CA VAL A 93 1.68 0.85 5.37
C VAL A 93 0.22 1.16 5.02
N ASN A 94 -0.33 0.50 4.01
CA ASN A 94 -1.72 0.72 3.58
C ASN A 94 -2.74 0.38 4.68
N LEU A 95 -2.54 -0.69 5.42
CA LEU A 95 -3.45 -1.13 6.48
C LEU A 95 -3.36 -0.23 7.70
N TYR A 96 -2.15 0.14 8.14
CA TYR A 96 -1.93 1.02 9.27
C TYR A 96 -2.48 2.43 9.01
N GLU A 97 -2.30 2.99 7.80
CA GLU A 97 -2.91 4.28 7.44
C GLU A 97 -4.45 4.20 7.40
N LYS A 98 -5.03 3.10 6.93
CA LYS A 98 -6.49 2.88 6.96
C LYS A 98 -7.05 2.76 8.38
N THR A 99 -6.27 2.29 9.33
CA THR A 99 -6.66 2.12 10.74
C THR A 99 -6.21 3.29 11.63
N GLY A 100 -5.60 4.34 11.05
CA GLY A 100 -5.16 5.53 11.78
C GLY A 100 -3.90 5.32 12.62
N GLN A 101 -3.10 4.30 12.33
CA GLN A 101 -1.88 3.93 13.05
C GLN A 101 -0.62 4.40 12.29
N SER A 102 -0.52 5.70 12.01
CA SER A 102 0.53 6.28 11.15
C SER A 102 1.96 6.10 11.69
N GLU A 103 2.14 5.99 13.01
CA GLU A 103 3.46 5.70 13.59
C GLU A 103 3.95 4.30 13.20
N GLN A 104 3.06 3.31 13.21
CA GLN A 104 3.40 1.96 12.74
C GLN A 104 3.66 1.96 11.23
N ALA A 105 2.86 2.68 10.45
CA ALA A 105 3.10 2.85 9.02
C ALA A 105 4.50 3.45 8.74
N THR A 106 4.96 4.41 9.55
CA THR A 106 6.28 5.03 9.39
C THR A 106 7.42 4.01 9.46
N LYS A 107 7.36 3.04 10.39
CA LYS A 107 8.39 1.98 10.49
C LYS A 107 8.55 1.22 9.17
N HIS A 108 7.42 0.89 8.54
CA HIS A 108 7.43 0.19 7.26
C HIS A 108 7.81 1.09 6.08
N CYS A 109 7.50 2.40 6.11
CA CYS A 109 8.01 3.34 5.12
C CYS A 109 9.54 3.43 5.15
N LEU A 110 10.14 3.45 6.35
CA LEU A 110 11.59 3.45 6.55
C LEU A 110 12.24 2.13 6.07
N ALA A 111 11.61 0.98 6.35
CA ALA A 111 12.08 -0.31 5.85
C ALA A 111 12.09 -0.34 4.31
N ILE A 112 10.99 0.05 3.67
CA ILE A 112 10.89 0.14 2.20
C ILE A 112 11.97 1.06 1.63
N ALA A 113 12.23 2.19 2.28
CA ALA A 113 13.23 3.16 1.81
C ALA A 113 14.66 2.60 1.80
N LYS A 114 14.99 1.70 2.73
CA LYS A 114 16.28 0.98 2.74
C LYS A 114 16.34 -0.07 1.64
N MET A 115 15.24 -0.79 1.40
CA MET A 115 15.15 -1.83 0.36
C MET A 115 15.14 -1.25 -1.05
N VAL A 116 14.50 -0.07 -1.26
CA VAL A 116 14.31 0.54 -2.58
C VAL A 116 14.75 2.01 -2.52
N PRO A 117 16.04 2.30 -2.78
CA PRO A 117 16.56 3.66 -2.78
C PRO A 117 15.91 4.54 -3.87
N TRP A 118 15.78 5.84 -3.57
CA TRP A 118 15.31 6.83 -4.54
C TRP A 118 16.23 6.90 -5.76
N LYS A 119 15.64 6.94 -6.94
CA LYS A 119 16.35 7.19 -8.21
C LYS A 119 16.13 8.64 -8.62
N LYS A 120 17.22 9.38 -8.91
CA LYS A 120 17.15 10.80 -9.30
C LYS A 120 16.38 11.04 -10.61
N THR A 121 16.28 10.04 -11.47
CA THR A 121 15.67 10.11 -12.80
C THR A 121 14.23 9.62 -12.86
N GLN A 122 13.64 9.29 -11.73
CA GLN A 122 12.33 8.66 -11.68
C GLN A 122 11.41 9.38 -10.68
N GLU A 123 10.17 9.64 -11.09
CA GLU A 123 9.11 10.13 -10.20
C GLU A 123 8.89 9.14 -9.06
N GLN A 124 8.76 9.66 -7.84
CA GLN A 124 8.54 8.81 -6.67
C GLN A 124 7.09 8.34 -6.60
N THR A 125 6.92 7.03 -6.42
CA THR A 125 5.59 6.44 -6.30
C THR A 125 5.16 6.39 -4.83
N PRO A 126 3.96 6.90 -4.47
CA PRO A 126 3.47 6.80 -3.10
C PRO A 126 3.17 5.35 -2.72
N ILE A 127 3.55 4.96 -1.50
CA ILE A 127 3.23 3.65 -0.92
C ILE A 127 1.75 3.59 -0.54
N TYR A 128 1.23 4.69 0.03
CA TYR A 128 -0.18 4.85 0.33
C TYR A 128 -0.73 6.08 -0.38
N ARG A 129 -1.85 5.92 -1.06
CA ARG A 129 -2.51 6.97 -1.82
C ARG A 129 -4.00 7.03 -1.48
N LYS A 130 -4.47 8.19 -1.04
CA LYS A 130 -5.89 8.50 -1.00
C LYS A 130 -6.27 9.28 -2.26
N ASN A 131 -7.20 8.79 -3.05
CA ASN A 131 -7.64 9.51 -4.23
C ASN A 131 -8.29 10.84 -3.85
N PRO A 132 -8.03 11.93 -4.60
CA PRO A 132 -8.72 13.19 -4.40
C PRO A 132 -10.22 13.02 -4.69
N GLU A 133 -11.03 13.75 -3.95
CA GLU A 133 -12.48 13.80 -4.19
C GLU A 133 -12.77 14.68 -5.40
N TYR A 134 -13.58 14.18 -6.32
CA TYR A 134 -13.98 14.99 -7.48
C TYR A 134 -14.92 16.12 -7.03
N PRO A 135 -14.64 17.41 -7.35
CA PRO A 135 -15.51 18.50 -6.94
C PRO A 135 -16.89 18.38 -7.56
N GLN A 136 -17.96 18.37 -6.75
CA GLN A 136 -19.33 18.10 -7.21
C GLN A 136 -19.84 19.06 -8.28
N ASN A 137 -19.51 20.36 -8.16
CA ASN A 137 -19.88 21.37 -9.15
C ASN A 137 -19.23 21.12 -10.51
N LYS A 138 -17.96 20.66 -10.50
CA LYS A 138 -17.23 20.30 -11.74
C LYS A 138 -17.77 19.00 -12.34
N ALA A 139 -18.12 18.03 -11.50
CA ALA A 139 -18.75 16.79 -11.96
C ALA A 139 -20.09 17.06 -12.65
N ARG A 140 -20.94 17.92 -12.07
CA ARG A 140 -22.23 18.31 -12.69
C ARG A 140 -22.06 19.06 -14.03
N GLN A 141 -20.95 19.77 -14.20
CA GLN A 141 -20.61 20.48 -15.43
C GLN A 141 -19.82 19.63 -16.42
N MET A 142 -19.56 18.37 -16.11
CA MET A 142 -18.74 17.45 -16.93
C MET A 142 -17.35 18.03 -17.25
N ARG A 143 -16.74 18.78 -16.32
CA ARG A 143 -15.45 19.46 -16.50
C ARG A 143 -14.32 18.65 -15.91
N ASP A 144 -13.34 18.33 -16.72
CA ASP A 144 -12.08 17.72 -16.32
C ASP A 144 -11.10 18.76 -15.72
N GLY A 145 -10.08 18.27 -15.02
CA GLY A 145 -9.03 19.11 -14.46
C GLY A 145 -7.72 18.37 -14.35
N ILE A 146 -6.63 19.14 -14.32
CA ILE A 146 -5.26 18.67 -14.10
C ILE A 146 -4.64 19.57 -13.05
N VAL A 147 -3.93 19.00 -12.07
CA VAL A 147 -3.19 19.74 -11.05
C VAL A 147 -1.81 19.14 -10.89
N VAL A 148 -0.79 19.93 -11.07
CA VAL A 148 0.61 19.56 -10.77
C VAL A 148 0.98 20.20 -9.45
N VAL A 149 1.44 19.38 -8.51
CA VAL A 149 1.80 19.79 -7.15
C VAL A 149 3.24 19.39 -6.88
N GLU A 150 4.05 20.34 -6.43
CA GLU A 150 5.36 20.09 -5.85
C GLU A 150 5.23 20.01 -4.33
N PHE A 151 6.00 19.14 -3.69
CA PHE A 151 5.97 18.94 -2.24
C PHE A 151 7.24 18.28 -1.74
N ASP A 152 7.47 18.39 -0.44
CA ASP A 152 8.53 17.66 0.25
C ASP A 152 8.00 16.32 0.81
N VAL A 153 8.86 15.31 0.77
CA VAL A 153 8.70 14.08 1.56
C VAL A 153 9.62 14.19 2.75
N ASP A 154 9.06 14.19 3.96
CA ASP A 154 9.85 14.28 5.19
C ASP A 154 10.56 12.96 5.52
N THR A 155 11.40 12.97 6.56
CA THR A 155 12.18 11.81 7.03
C THR A 155 11.33 10.63 7.52
N ALA A 156 10.04 10.84 7.75
CA ALA A 156 9.08 9.81 8.12
C ALA A 156 8.19 9.36 6.94
N GLY A 157 8.34 9.99 5.75
CA GLY A 157 7.58 9.67 4.55
C GLY A 157 6.25 10.41 4.42
N PHE A 158 6.01 11.48 5.18
CA PHE A 158 4.83 12.34 5.02
C PHE A 158 5.06 13.42 3.98
N VAL A 159 3.97 13.80 3.30
CA VAL A 159 3.95 14.97 2.42
C VAL A 159 3.91 16.26 3.26
N LYS A 160 4.84 17.17 2.99
CA LYS A 160 4.96 18.50 3.58
C LYS A 160 4.98 19.57 2.50
N ASN A 161 4.60 20.78 2.87
CA ASN A 161 4.71 21.98 2.04
C ASN A 161 4.16 21.78 0.61
N PRO A 162 2.95 21.21 0.40
CA PRO A 162 2.45 21.00 -0.95
C PRO A 162 2.04 22.33 -1.60
N GLU A 163 2.62 22.64 -2.76
CA GLU A 163 2.37 23.85 -3.55
C GLU A 163 1.93 23.49 -4.96
N VAL A 164 0.93 24.21 -5.48
CA VAL A 164 0.45 24.04 -6.86
C VAL A 164 1.40 24.74 -7.81
N VAL A 165 2.07 23.98 -8.67
CA VAL A 165 2.97 24.50 -9.72
C VAL A 165 2.18 24.93 -10.94
N SER A 166 1.21 24.13 -11.34
CA SER A 166 0.29 24.45 -12.44
C SER A 166 -1.06 23.75 -12.26
N SER A 167 -2.12 24.38 -12.77
CA SER A 167 -3.43 23.77 -12.76
C SER A 167 -4.28 24.16 -13.95
N GLN A 168 -5.20 23.27 -14.33
CA GLN A 168 -6.24 23.49 -15.33
C GLN A 168 -7.57 23.02 -14.77
N GLY A 169 -8.64 23.79 -14.97
CA GLY A 169 -10.01 23.44 -14.57
C GLY A 169 -10.53 24.20 -13.32
N GLY A 170 -9.65 24.86 -12.55
CA GLY A 170 -10.01 25.79 -11.48
C GLY A 170 -9.64 25.34 -10.08
N LYS A 171 -9.76 26.27 -9.13
CA LYS A 171 -9.27 26.17 -7.73
C LYS A 171 -9.89 25.02 -6.91
N GLU A 172 -11.06 24.52 -7.30
CA GLU A 172 -11.71 23.40 -6.62
C GLU A 172 -10.93 22.10 -6.80
N PHE A 173 -10.33 21.89 -7.99
CA PHE A 173 -9.44 20.75 -8.23
C PHE A 173 -8.14 20.89 -7.43
N GLU A 174 -7.56 22.10 -7.36
CA GLU A 174 -6.37 22.37 -6.54
C GLU A 174 -6.61 22.02 -5.06
N ARG A 175 -7.73 22.50 -4.50
CA ARG A 175 -8.10 22.20 -3.11
C ARG A 175 -8.27 20.70 -2.86
N SER A 176 -8.92 19.99 -3.78
CA SER A 176 -9.11 18.55 -3.67
C SER A 176 -7.77 17.80 -3.75
N ALA A 177 -6.89 18.18 -4.68
CA ALA A 177 -5.56 17.61 -4.83
C ALA A 177 -4.72 17.80 -3.56
N LEU A 178 -4.61 19.03 -3.05
CA LEU A 178 -3.85 19.35 -1.83
C LEU A 178 -4.40 18.60 -0.60
N THR A 179 -5.73 18.48 -0.48
CA THR A 179 -6.35 17.74 0.62
C THR A 179 -6.02 16.23 0.58
N ALA A 180 -5.99 15.66 -0.62
CA ALA A 180 -5.65 14.24 -0.80
C ALA A 180 -4.17 13.98 -0.53
N LEU A 181 -3.27 14.82 -1.06
CA LEU A 181 -1.81 14.69 -0.92
C LEU A 181 -1.35 14.68 0.54
N LYS A 182 -1.95 15.47 1.42
CA LYS A 182 -1.64 15.49 2.86
C LYS A 182 -1.81 14.13 3.54
N LYS A 183 -2.51 13.19 2.91
CA LYS A 183 -2.76 11.83 3.42
C LYS A 183 -1.91 10.77 2.73
N TRP A 184 -1.06 11.16 1.78
CA TRP A 184 -0.21 10.21 1.08
C TRP A 184 1.02 9.87 1.90
N ARG A 185 1.56 8.68 1.67
CA ARG A 185 2.80 8.22 2.29
C ARG A 185 3.76 7.74 1.23
N TYR A 186 5.01 8.08 1.43
CA TYR A 186 6.13 7.74 0.58
C TYR A 186 7.19 6.97 1.38
N ALA A 187 8.08 6.28 0.68
CA ALA A 187 9.37 5.91 1.26
C ALA A 187 10.23 7.17 1.35
N PRO A 188 10.81 7.54 2.50
CA PRO A 188 11.72 8.69 2.58
C PRO A 188 13.00 8.44 1.79
N LYS A 189 13.66 9.52 1.35
CA LYS A 189 14.98 9.43 0.73
C LYS A 189 16.03 9.16 1.81
N PHE A 190 17.00 8.29 1.49
CA PHE A 190 18.16 8.05 2.35
C PHE A 190 19.42 8.62 1.69
N GLU A 191 20.24 9.31 2.48
CA GLU A 191 21.60 9.75 2.13
C GLU A 191 22.51 9.39 3.30
N ASP A 192 23.63 8.77 3.00
CA ASP A 192 24.62 8.32 4.01
C ASP A 192 24.01 7.51 5.17
N GLY A 193 23.02 6.68 4.86
CA GLY A 193 22.35 5.82 5.83
C GLY A 193 21.33 6.52 6.73
N GLN A 194 21.04 7.82 6.51
CA GLN A 194 20.07 8.60 7.27
C GLN A 194 18.91 9.05 6.36
N PRO A 195 17.67 9.08 6.88
CA PRO A 195 16.55 9.61 6.13
C PRO A 195 16.67 11.14 6.03
N VAL A 196 16.49 11.68 4.82
CA VAL A 196 16.55 13.13 4.53
C VAL A 196 15.26 13.60 3.88
N VAL A 197 14.97 14.90 4.03
CA VAL A 197 13.88 15.55 3.31
C VAL A 197 14.24 15.66 1.84
N ALA A 198 13.29 15.34 0.95
CA ALA A 198 13.51 15.44 -0.47
C ALA A 198 12.25 15.93 -1.20
N SER A 199 12.42 16.87 -2.12
CA SER A 199 11.33 17.41 -2.92
C SER A 199 11.02 16.53 -4.12
N THR A 200 9.74 16.46 -4.47
CA THR A 200 9.23 15.75 -5.66
C THR A 200 7.94 16.43 -6.12
N GLN A 201 7.46 16.01 -7.28
CA GLN A 201 6.19 16.52 -7.81
C GLN A 201 5.30 15.38 -8.29
N VAL A 202 4.00 15.65 -8.40
CA VAL A 202 3.02 14.72 -8.96
C VAL A 202 1.98 15.46 -9.78
N GLN A 203 1.54 14.84 -10.87
CA GLN A 203 0.36 15.27 -11.61
C GLN A 203 -0.86 14.47 -11.18
N LEU A 204 -1.95 15.16 -10.91
CA LEU A 204 -3.25 14.61 -10.56
C LEU A 204 -4.26 14.94 -11.65
N ASP A 205 -4.75 13.90 -12.32
CA ASP A 205 -5.76 14.01 -13.37
C ASP A 205 -7.16 13.76 -12.80
N PHE A 206 -8.06 14.69 -13.02
CA PHE A 206 -9.48 14.57 -12.72
C PHE A 206 -10.23 14.37 -14.04
N LYS A 207 -10.67 13.13 -14.30
CA LYS A 207 -11.40 12.77 -15.53
C LYS A 207 -12.75 12.17 -15.20
N ILE A 208 -13.78 12.55 -15.95
CA ILE A 208 -15.10 11.94 -15.89
C ILE A 208 -15.17 10.84 -16.95
N ALA A 209 -15.59 9.65 -16.55
CA ALA A 209 -15.93 8.60 -17.52
C ALA A 209 -17.08 9.07 -18.40
N ARG A 210 -16.87 9.12 -19.67
CA ARG A 210 -17.85 9.45 -20.71
C ARG A 210 -18.32 8.19 -21.38
#